data_a0574f9b23c8f7223278a96035560354
#
_entry.id   a0574f9b23c8f7223278a96035560354
#
_cell.length_a   1.000
_cell.length_b   1.000
_cell.length_c   1.000
_cell.angle_alpha   90.00
_cell.angle_beta   90.00
_cell.angle_gamma   90.00
#
_symmetry.space_group_name_H-M   'P 1'
#
loop_
_entity.id
_entity.type
_entity.pdbx_description
1 polymer ?
#
loop_
_entity_poly.entity_id
_entity_poly.type
_entity_poly.pdbx_seq_one_letter_code
_entity_poly.pdbx_strand_id
1 'polypeptide(L)'
;GSAGCVLANRLTENPDNRVLLLETGGSDKSIFIQMPTALSIPMNSKKYAWQFETQPEPFLNNRKMHCPRGKVLGGSSSINGMVYVRGHAKDFDEWQGAGANNWDYAHCLPYFKKAESWAFGQNTYRGGEGPLAVNNGNQMQNPLYKAFIKAGVEAGYMATSDYNAEQQEGFGPMHMTIKDGSRASTALTYLDPIKHRTNLTIVTHALVHKVLL
;
A
#
# COMPACT_ATOMS: atom_id res chain seq x y z
N GLY A 1 10.35 5.08 -2.80
CA GLY A 1 8.89 4.88 -2.60
C GLY A 1 8.54 3.42 -2.37
N SER A 2 7.24 3.08 -2.31
CA SER A 2 6.77 1.72 -1.98
C SER A 2 7.32 0.65 -2.94
N ALA A 3 7.20 0.86 -4.24
CA ALA A 3 7.72 -0.07 -5.25
C ALA A 3 9.25 -0.20 -5.20
N GLY A 4 9.97 0.89 -4.91
CA GLY A 4 11.43 0.86 -4.78
C GLY A 4 11.91 -0.05 -3.64
N CYS A 5 11.19 -0.12 -2.52
CA CYS A 5 11.50 -1.04 -1.43
C CYS A 5 11.34 -2.51 -1.86
N VAL A 6 10.29 -2.80 -2.64
CA VAL A 6 10.07 -4.15 -3.19
C VAL A 6 11.17 -4.51 -4.19
N LEU A 7 11.50 -3.62 -5.12
CA LEU A 7 12.58 -3.84 -6.09
C LEU A 7 13.93 -4.05 -5.41
N ALA A 8 14.28 -3.22 -4.41
CA ALA A 8 15.51 -3.38 -3.64
C ALA A 8 15.57 -4.75 -2.97
N ASN A 9 14.45 -5.21 -2.38
CA ASN A 9 14.36 -6.53 -1.77
C ASN A 9 14.61 -7.64 -2.79
N ARG A 10 13.88 -7.63 -3.90
CA ARG A 10 13.90 -8.73 -4.88
C ARG A 10 15.18 -8.76 -5.69
N LEU A 11 15.69 -7.61 -6.13
CA LEU A 11 16.90 -7.55 -6.93
C LEU A 11 18.15 -7.97 -6.14
N THR A 12 18.19 -7.72 -4.83
CA THR A 12 19.31 -8.13 -3.96
C THR A 12 19.24 -9.57 -3.50
N GLU A 13 18.21 -10.34 -3.87
CA GLU A 13 18.18 -11.79 -3.68
C GLU A 13 19.32 -12.48 -4.47
N ASN A 14 19.64 -11.96 -5.66
CA ASN A 14 20.83 -12.35 -6.39
C ASN A 14 22.04 -11.54 -5.87
N PRO A 15 23.06 -12.20 -5.27
CA PRO A 15 24.23 -11.51 -4.71
C PRO A 15 25.09 -10.80 -5.76
N ASP A 16 25.01 -11.18 -7.03
CA ASP A 16 25.75 -10.55 -8.11
C ASP A 16 25.16 -9.17 -8.50
N ASN A 17 23.91 -8.90 -8.15
CA ASN A 17 23.30 -7.61 -8.37
C ASN A 17 23.74 -6.62 -7.29
N ARG A 18 24.28 -5.48 -7.70
CA ARG A 18 24.56 -4.34 -6.79
C ARG A 18 23.45 -3.32 -6.93
N VAL A 19 22.71 -3.07 -5.85
CA VAL A 19 21.53 -2.19 -5.84
C VAL A 19 21.79 -0.94 -5.02
N LEU A 20 21.57 0.22 -5.64
CA LEU A 20 21.55 1.52 -4.99
C LEU A 20 20.11 2.03 -4.90
N LEU A 21 19.59 2.18 -3.68
CA LEU A 21 18.28 2.77 -3.41
C LEU A 21 18.45 4.23 -2.99
N LEU A 22 17.90 5.14 -3.79
CA LEU A 22 17.89 6.59 -3.52
C LEU A 22 16.51 7.02 -3.00
N GLU A 23 16.50 7.76 -1.90
CA GLU A 23 15.27 8.33 -1.33
C GLU A 23 15.50 9.82 -1.00
N THR A 24 14.59 10.67 -1.46
CA THR A 24 14.66 12.12 -1.22
C THR A 24 14.45 12.48 0.25
N GLY A 25 13.57 11.75 0.93
CA GLY A 25 13.32 11.94 2.35
C GLY A 25 14.30 11.22 3.24
N GLY A 26 14.00 11.22 4.52
CA GLY A 26 14.79 10.54 5.55
C GLY A 26 14.22 9.18 5.94
N SER A 27 14.60 8.74 7.15
CA SER A 27 14.14 7.51 7.76
C SER A 27 12.64 7.56 8.12
N ASP A 28 11.98 6.41 8.00
CA ASP A 28 10.60 6.17 8.44
C ASP A 28 10.47 5.87 9.95
N LYS A 29 11.57 5.85 10.69
CA LYS A 29 11.61 5.56 12.12
C LYS A 29 11.10 6.76 12.95
N SER A 30 9.79 7.00 12.87
CA SER A 30 9.09 8.03 13.65
C SER A 30 7.85 7.42 14.27
N ILE A 31 7.57 7.72 15.52
CA ILE A 31 6.34 7.27 16.19
C ILE A 31 5.09 7.71 15.42
N PHE A 32 5.10 8.88 14.81
CA PHE A 32 3.97 9.38 14.00
C PHE A 32 3.74 8.60 12.70
N ILE A 33 4.79 7.93 12.17
CA ILE A 33 4.67 7.05 11.02
C ILE A 33 4.23 5.65 11.47
N GLN A 34 4.83 5.13 12.54
CA GLN A 34 4.58 3.76 12.99
C GLN A 34 3.20 3.61 13.64
N MET A 35 2.71 4.62 14.33
CA MET A 35 1.42 4.59 15.02
C MET A 35 0.25 4.81 14.04
N PRO A 36 -0.62 3.80 13.83
CA PRO A 36 -1.71 3.90 12.84
C PRO A 36 -2.66 5.07 13.07
N THR A 37 -2.99 5.39 14.31
CA THR A 37 -3.91 6.49 14.68
C THR A 37 -3.34 7.88 14.39
N ALA A 38 -2.02 8.00 14.18
CA ALA A 38 -1.35 9.27 13.87
C ALA A 38 -1.28 9.58 12.36
N LEU A 39 -1.98 8.84 11.51
CA LEU A 39 -1.84 8.89 10.04
C LEU A 39 -1.93 10.31 9.44
N SER A 40 -2.71 11.20 10.02
CA SER A 40 -2.86 12.58 9.54
C SER A 40 -1.61 13.43 9.75
N ILE A 41 -0.77 13.12 10.75
CA ILE A 41 0.44 13.90 11.07
C ILE A 41 1.50 13.78 9.98
N PRO A 42 2.00 12.58 9.59
CA PRO A 42 2.98 12.46 8.53
C PRO A 42 2.44 12.90 7.17
N MET A 43 1.14 12.69 6.90
CA MET A 43 0.50 13.06 5.64
C MET A 43 0.51 14.59 5.42
N ASN A 44 0.35 15.39 6.48
CA ASN A 44 0.34 16.85 6.44
C ASN A 44 1.71 17.48 6.76
N SER A 45 2.76 16.69 6.97
CA SER A 45 4.08 17.18 7.32
C SER A 45 4.99 17.31 6.08
N LYS A 46 5.52 18.51 5.82
CA LYS A 46 6.53 18.75 4.77
C LYS A 46 7.82 17.92 4.98
N LYS A 47 8.06 17.43 6.19
CA LYS A 47 9.19 16.53 6.50
C LYS A 47 9.02 15.16 5.85
N TYR A 48 7.79 14.61 5.87
CA TYR A 48 7.50 13.23 5.45
C TYR A 48 6.73 13.14 4.14
N ALA A 49 6.20 14.24 3.63
CA ALA A 49 5.39 14.26 2.42
C ALA A 49 5.65 15.48 1.54
N TRP A 50 5.63 15.25 0.21
CA TRP A 50 5.39 16.29 -0.77
C TRP A 50 3.95 16.77 -0.62
N GLN A 51 3.76 18.08 -0.56
CA GLN A 51 2.44 18.70 -0.39
C GLN A 51 1.93 19.17 -1.77
N PHE A 52 1.69 18.20 -2.66
CA PHE A 52 1.12 18.52 -3.97
C PHE A 52 -0.36 18.89 -3.83
N GLU A 53 -0.83 19.69 -4.77
CA GLU A 53 -2.24 20.06 -4.92
C GLU A 53 -2.67 19.82 -6.37
N THR A 54 -3.95 19.54 -6.58
CA THR A 54 -4.52 19.50 -7.94
C THR A 54 -4.52 20.88 -8.56
N GLN A 55 -4.70 20.95 -9.89
CA GLN A 55 -5.18 22.18 -10.52
C GLN A 55 -6.59 22.48 -10.01
N PRO A 56 -7.06 23.73 -10.14
CA PRO A 56 -8.44 24.07 -9.80
C PRO A 56 -9.42 23.17 -10.57
N GLU A 57 -10.38 22.59 -9.87
CA GLU A 57 -11.40 21.70 -10.46
C GLU A 57 -12.69 22.50 -10.76
N PRO A 58 -12.97 22.85 -12.02
CA PRO A 58 -14.07 23.74 -12.37
C PRO A 58 -15.43 23.25 -11.87
N PHE A 59 -15.67 21.93 -11.93
CA PHE A 59 -16.93 21.32 -11.50
C PHE A 59 -17.04 21.11 -9.98
N LEU A 60 -15.99 21.47 -9.22
CA LEU A 60 -15.95 21.43 -7.76
C LEU A 60 -15.69 22.82 -7.16
N ASN A 61 -16.35 23.85 -7.70
CA ASN A 61 -16.20 25.25 -7.27
C ASN A 61 -14.76 25.77 -7.34
N ASN A 62 -13.99 25.34 -8.33
CA ASN A 62 -12.56 25.67 -8.53
C ASN A 62 -11.67 25.34 -7.32
N ARG A 63 -12.09 24.43 -6.45
CA ARG A 63 -11.26 24.01 -5.31
C ARG A 63 -10.03 23.24 -5.79
N LYS A 64 -8.95 23.40 -5.06
CA LYS A 64 -7.77 22.54 -5.15
C LYS A 64 -7.84 21.49 -4.07
N MET A 65 -7.43 20.27 -4.40
CA MET A 65 -7.39 19.16 -3.45
C MET A 65 -5.96 18.86 -3.09
N HIS A 66 -5.71 18.65 -1.80
CA HIS A 66 -4.41 18.24 -1.27
C HIS A 66 -4.11 16.79 -1.68
N CYS A 67 -2.96 16.57 -2.31
CA CYS A 67 -2.52 15.27 -2.83
C CYS A 67 -1.12 14.90 -2.30
N PRO A 68 -0.97 14.59 -1.01
CA PRO A 68 0.34 14.29 -0.42
C PRO A 68 0.94 13.02 -1.02
N ARG A 69 2.27 13.01 -1.20
CA ARG A 69 3.06 11.84 -1.59
C ARG A 69 4.22 11.67 -0.63
N GLY A 70 4.51 10.43 -0.25
CA GLY A 70 5.58 10.15 0.70
C GLY A 70 6.95 10.65 0.23
N LYS A 71 7.63 11.37 1.13
CA LYS A 71 9.02 11.82 1.03
C LYS A 71 9.78 11.24 2.22
N VAL A 72 9.96 9.93 2.21
CA VAL A 72 10.49 9.14 3.33
C VAL A 72 10.74 7.71 2.83
N LEU A 73 11.63 6.95 3.46
CA LEU A 73 11.76 5.52 3.19
C LEU A 73 10.40 4.82 3.25
N GLY A 74 10.10 3.97 2.27
CA GLY A 74 8.78 3.36 2.09
C GLY A 74 7.79 4.22 1.30
N GLY A 75 8.12 5.50 1.05
CA GLY A 75 7.28 6.41 0.27
C GLY A 75 5.87 6.56 0.85
N SER A 76 4.85 6.52 -0.01
CA SER A 76 3.47 6.70 0.42
C SER A 76 2.92 5.57 1.30
N SER A 77 3.52 4.38 1.31
CA SER A 77 3.15 3.33 2.27
C SER A 77 3.48 3.71 3.72
N SER A 78 4.44 4.64 3.92
CA SER A 78 4.80 5.17 5.24
C SER A 78 3.89 6.30 5.73
N ILE A 79 3.01 6.85 4.86
CA ILE A 79 2.13 7.97 5.23
C ILE A 79 0.65 7.77 4.89
N ASN A 80 0.29 6.72 4.16
CA ASN A 80 -1.09 6.45 3.74
C ASN A 80 -2.01 6.04 4.90
N GLY A 81 -3.31 5.92 4.63
CA GLY A 81 -4.33 5.45 5.59
C GLY A 81 -4.34 3.94 5.82
N MET A 82 -3.37 3.19 5.30
CA MET A 82 -3.18 1.73 5.50
C MET A 82 -4.30 0.84 4.96
N VAL A 83 -5.30 1.36 4.30
CA VAL A 83 -6.35 0.55 3.69
C VAL A 83 -5.75 -0.30 2.57
N TYR A 84 -6.02 -1.61 2.60
CA TYR A 84 -5.56 -2.56 1.59
C TYR A 84 -6.72 -2.96 0.68
N VAL A 85 -6.67 -2.45 -0.55
CA VAL A 85 -7.63 -2.75 -1.62
C VAL A 85 -6.84 -3.09 -2.87
N ARG A 86 -7.17 -4.21 -3.51
CA ARG A 86 -6.68 -4.56 -4.86
C ARG A 86 -7.56 -3.90 -5.91
N GLY A 87 -7.05 -3.72 -7.12
CA GLY A 87 -7.88 -3.40 -8.28
C GLY A 87 -8.93 -4.48 -8.52
N HIS A 88 -10.05 -4.12 -9.12
CA HIS A 88 -11.08 -5.07 -9.53
C HIS A 88 -10.51 -5.98 -10.64
N ALA A 89 -10.97 -7.24 -10.70
CA ALA A 89 -10.49 -8.19 -11.72
C ALA A 89 -10.65 -7.63 -13.15
N LYS A 90 -11.77 -6.97 -13.43
CA LYS A 90 -12.03 -6.34 -14.72
C LYS A 90 -11.04 -5.24 -15.10
N ASP A 91 -10.48 -4.48 -14.13
CA ASP A 91 -9.47 -3.45 -14.42
C ASP A 91 -8.23 -4.07 -15.10
N PHE A 92 -7.80 -5.22 -14.60
CA PHE A 92 -6.65 -5.96 -15.15
C PHE A 92 -7.00 -6.62 -16.50
N ASP A 93 -8.19 -7.18 -16.63
CA ASP A 93 -8.66 -7.79 -17.88
C ASP A 93 -8.79 -6.73 -18.98
N GLU A 94 -9.23 -5.51 -18.66
CA GLU A 94 -9.25 -4.35 -19.55
C GLU A 94 -7.84 -3.92 -19.96
N TRP A 95 -6.86 -3.95 -19.06
CA TRP A 95 -5.47 -3.67 -19.40
C TRP A 95 -4.93 -4.66 -20.42
N GLN A 96 -5.20 -5.95 -20.23
CA GLN A 96 -4.83 -6.95 -21.23
C GLN A 96 -5.54 -6.70 -22.57
N GLY A 97 -6.84 -6.40 -22.55
CA GLY A 97 -7.61 -6.03 -23.74
C GLY A 97 -7.06 -4.81 -24.47
N ALA A 98 -6.45 -3.87 -23.75
CA ALA A 98 -5.76 -2.70 -24.29
C ALA A 98 -4.32 -2.96 -24.77
N GLY A 99 -3.87 -4.22 -24.76
CA GLY A 99 -2.56 -4.63 -25.26
C GLY A 99 -1.47 -4.88 -24.22
N ALA A 100 -1.78 -4.76 -22.91
CA ALA A 100 -0.84 -5.12 -21.85
C ALA A 100 -0.87 -6.64 -21.61
N ASN A 101 -0.19 -7.41 -22.47
CA ASN A 101 -0.17 -8.87 -22.42
C ASN A 101 0.31 -9.39 -21.06
N ASN A 102 -0.35 -10.42 -20.52
CA ASN A 102 -0.09 -11.02 -19.20
C ASN A 102 -0.38 -10.08 -18.00
N TRP A 103 -1.22 -9.06 -18.21
CA TRP A 103 -1.69 -8.17 -17.14
C TRP A 103 -3.16 -8.39 -16.79
N ASP A 104 -3.80 -9.48 -17.26
CA ASP A 104 -5.11 -9.87 -16.74
C ASP A 104 -5.05 -10.29 -15.27
N TYR A 105 -6.21 -10.41 -14.68
CA TYR A 105 -6.29 -10.73 -13.23
C TYR A 105 -5.67 -12.09 -12.90
N ALA A 106 -5.81 -13.09 -13.76
CA ALA A 106 -5.26 -14.42 -13.54
C ALA A 106 -3.72 -14.40 -13.46
N HIS A 107 -3.06 -13.60 -14.29
CA HIS A 107 -1.61 -13.41 -14.24
C HIS A 107 -1.17 -12.52 -13.06
N CYS A 108 -1.98 -11.54 -12.66
CA CYS A 108 -1.67 -10.64 -11.53
C CYS A 108 -1.89 -11.26 -10.15
N LEU A 109 -2.89 -12.13 -10.00
CA LEU A 109 -3.27 -12.74 -8.72
C LEU A 109 -2.11 -13.43 -7.97
N PRO A 110 -1.23 -14.24 -8.63
CA PRO A 110 -0.09 -14.85 -7.96
C PRO A 110 0.85 -13.84 -7.30
N TYR A 111 1.02 -12.66 -7.88
CA TYR A 111 1.87 -11.59 -7.33
C TYR A 111 1.20 -10.89 -6.15
N PHE A 112 -0.12 -10.69 -6.16
CA PHE A 112 -0.85 -10.24 -4.98
C PHE A 112 -0.68 -11.21 -3.82
N LYS A 113 -0.85 -12.51 -4.08
CA LYS A 113 -0.65 -13.56 -3.06
C LYS A 113 0.79 -13.62 -2.56
N LYS A 114 1.79 -13.50 -3.45
CA LYS A 114 3.22 -13.46 -3.10
C LYS A 114 3.58 -12.27 -2.22
N ALA A 115 2.86 -11.14 -2.39
CA ALA A 115 3.14 -9.92 -1.64
C ALA A 115 2.60 -9.94 -0.22
N GLU A 116 1.47 -10.62 0.06
CA GLU A 116 0.73 -10.49 1.32
C GLU A 116 0.88 -11.68 2.26
N SER A 117 0.77 -11.36 3.55
CA SER A 117 0.50 -12.31 4.63
C SER A 117 -0.86 -11.97 5.24
N TRP A 118 -1.90 -12.67 4.80
CA TRP A 118 -3.26 -12.50 5.28
C TRP A 118 -3.43 -13.16 6.64
N ALA A 119 -3.91 -12.41 7.63
CA ALA A 119 -4.00 -12.85 9.03
C ALA A 119 -4.92 -14.07 9.26
N PHE A 120 -5.84 -14.33 8.32
CA PHE A 120 -6.79 -15.45 8.42
C PHE A 120 -6.42 -16.65 7.54
N GLY A 121 -5.15 -16.70 7.10
CA GLY A 121 -4.61 -17.81 6.33
C GLY A 121 -4.78 -17.66 4.81
N GLN A 122 -3.99 -18.43 4.08
CA GLN A 122 -4.05 -18.43 2.62
C GLN A 122 -5.29 -19.15 2.09
N ASN A 123 -5.76 -18.71 0.92
CA ASN A 123 -6.82 -19.36 0.16
C ASN A 123 -6.63 -19.13 -1.34
N THR A 124 -7.67 -19.36 -2.16
CA THR A 124 -7.63 -19.14 -3.60
C THR A 124 -7.17 -17.72 -3.96
N TYR A 125 -7.63 -16.71 -3.25
CA TYR A 125 -7.39 -15.29 -3.54
C TYR A 125 -6.31 -14.65 -2.66
N ARG A 126 -6.05 -15.19 -1.47
CA ARG A 126 -5.21 -14.56 -0.45
C ARG A 126 -3.90 -15.32 -0.25
N GLY A 127 -2.81 -14.57 -0.04
CA GLY A 127 -1.51 -15.13 0.33
C GLY A 127 -1.30 -15.20 1.84
N GLY A 128 -0.48 -16.14 2.32
CA GLY A 128 -0.23 -16.35 3.76
C GLY A 128 1.21 -16.07 4.20
N GLU A 129 2.16 -16.00 3.25
CA GLU A 129 3.60 -16.00 3.56
C GLU A 129 4.36 -14.78 2.99
N GLY A 130 3.64 -13.85 2.37
CA GLY A 130 4.26 -12.64 1.83
C GLY A 130 4.70 -11.67 2.94
N PRO A 131 5.58 -10.72 2.62
CA PRO A 131 6.11 -9.81 3.64
C PRO A 131 5.10 -8.77 4.13
N LEU A 132 4.07 -8.43 3.33
CA LEU A 132 3.09 -7.41 3.69
C LEU A 132 1.98 -7.99 4.56
N ALA A 133 1.99 -7.68 5.84
CA ALA A 133 0.92 -8.08 6.74
C ALA A 133 -0.39 -7.34 6.43
N VAL A 134 -1.48 -8.10 6.30
CA VAL A 134 -2.83 -7.59 6.05
C VAL A 134 -3.80 -8.27 7.01
N ASN A 135 -4.67 -7.48 7.65
CA ASN A 135 -5.71 -7.97 8.57
C ASN A 135 -6.96 -7.08 8.51
N ASN A 136 -7.98 -7.41 9.29
CA ASN A 136 -9.20 -6.59 9.42
C ASN A 136 -9.02 -5.40 10.38
N GLY A 137 -7.83 -5.21 10.96
CA GLY A 137 -7.66 -4.27 12.06
C GLY A 137 -8.54 -4.65 13.26
N ASN A 138 -8.83 -3.68 14.10
CA ASN A 138 -9.78 -3.84 15.21
C ASN A 138 -11.09 -3.06 15.01
N GLN A 139 -11.35 -2.61 13.80
CA GLN A 139 -12.50 -1.74 13.48
C GLN A 139 -13.84 -2.40 13.78
N MET A 140 -13.93 -3.73 13.62
CA MET A 140 -15.15 -4.49 13.90
C MET A 140 -15.52 -4.51 15.39
N GLN A 141 -14.66 -4.04 16.27
CA GLN A 141 -14.98 -3.83 17.70
C GLN A 141 -15.88 -2.59 17.90
N ASN A 142 -15.81 -1.60 17.00
CA ASN A 142 -16.70 -0.45 17.07
C ASN A 142 -18.09 -0.86 16.53
N PRO A 143 -19.16 -0.71 17.34
CA PRO A 143 -20.50 -1.11 16.95
C PRO A 143 -21.04 -0.37 15.72
N LEU A 144 -20.54 0.83 15.43
CA LEU A 144 -20.94 1.61 14.24
C LEU A 144 -20.57 0.91 12.93
N TYR A 145 -19.47 0.16 12.87
CA TYR A 145 -19.12 -0.61 11.66
C TYR A 145 -20.16 -1.68 11.36
N LYS A 146 -20.59 -2.42 12.39
CA LYS A 146 -21.64 -3.45 12.25
C LYS A 146 -22.96 -2.82 11.83
N ALA A 147 -23.33 -1.70 12.44
CA ALA A 147 -24.54 -0.96 12.09
C ALA A 147 -24.50 -0.44 10.64
N PHE A 148 -23.35 0.08 10.18
CA PHE A 148 -23.17 0.54 8.82
C PHE A 148 -23.28 -0.58 7.79
N ILE A 149 -22.64 -1.72 8.03
CA ILE A 149 -22.75 -2.90 7.16
C ILE A 149 -24.19 -3.37 7.09
N LYS A 150 -24.86 -3.46 8.25
CA LYS A 150 -26.27 -3.85 8.32
C LYS A 150 -27.19 -2.90 7.55
N ALA A 151 -26.99 -1.59 7.70
CA ALA A 151 -27.74 -0.59 6.95
C ALA A 151 -27.55 -0.72 5.43
N GLY A 152 -26.33 -1.02 4.97
CA GLY A 152 -26.07 -1.30 3.57
C GLY A 152 -26.86 -2.50 3.04
N VAL A 153 -26.92 -3.58 3.82
CA VAL A 153 -27.71 -4.78 3.48
C VAL A 153 -29.21 -4.47 3.47
N GLU A 154 -29.71 -3.74 4.46
CA GLU A 154 -31.11 -3.28 4.51
C GLU A 154 -31.48 -2.39 3.33
N ALA A 155 -30.52 -1.63 2.78
CA ALA A 155 -30.67 -0.83 1.57
C ALA A 155 -30.57 -1.64 0.26
N GLY A 156 -30.44 -2.98 0.34
CA GLY A 156 -30.40 -3.87 -0.83
C GLY A 156 -29.02 -4.14 -1.41
N TYR A 157 -27.93 -3.71 -0.74
CA TYR A 157 -26.57 -4.03 -1.15
C TYR A 157 -26.11 -5.37 -0.57
N MET A 158 -25.14 -5.99 -1.22
CA MET A 158 -24.56 -7.25 -0.75
C MET A 158 -23.61 -7.04 0.42
N ALA A 159 -23.53 -8.00 1.33
CA ALA A 159 -22.45 -8.07 2.30
C ALA A 159 -21.27 -8.85 1.70
N THR A 160 -20.05 -8.42 1.97
CA THR A 160 -18.81 -9.16 1.66
C THR A 160 -17.97 -9.32 2.92
N SER A 161 -17.46 -10.52 3.15
CA SER A 161 -16.49 -10.75 4.22
C SER A 161 -15.05 -10.46 3.78
N ASP A 162 -14.80 -10.44 2.47
CA ASP A 162 -13.47 -10.22 1.87
C ASP A 162 -13.59 -9.60 0.47
N TYR A 163 -13.50 -8.27 0.40
CA TYR A 163 -13.55 -7.53 -0.87
C TYR A 163 -12.25 -7.63 -1.71
N ASN A 164 -11.25 -8.36 -1.23
CA ASN A 164 -10.06 -8.72 -2.02
C ASN A 164 -10.09 -10.19 -2.51
N ALA A 165 -11.24 -10.86 -2.36
CA ALA A 165 -11.50 -12.20 -2.85
C ALA A 165 -12.34 -12.19 -4.14
N GLU A 166 -13.27 -13.14 -4.28
CA GLU A 166 -14.10 -13.31 -5.47
C GLU A 166 -15.04 -12.13 -5.73
N GLN A 167 -15.64 -11.60 -4.64
CA GLN A 167 -16.62 -10.51 -4.73
C GLN A 167 -16.07 -9.25 -4.07
N GLN A 168 -15.65 -8.28 -4.88
CA GLN A 168 -15.13 -7.02 -4.37
C GLN A 168 -16.24 -6.06 -3.92
N GLU A 169 -17.35 -6.02 -4.65
CA GLU A 169 -18.47 -5.13 -4.36
C GLU A 169 -19.26 -5.57 -3.14
N GLY A 170 -19.63 -4.61 -2.30
CA GLY A 170 -20.46 -4.86 -1.12
C GLY A 170 -20.01 -4.12 0.13
N PHE A 171 -20.71 -4.34 1.22
CA PHE A 171 -20.40 -3.79 2.54
C PHE A 171 -19.68 -4.85 3.38
N GLY A 172 -18.53 -4.51 3.90
CA GLY A 172 -17.70 -5.44 4.67
C GLY A 172 -16.63 -4.78 5.54
N PRO A 173 -15.85 -5.58 6.29
CA PRO A 173 -14.77 -5.06 7.11
C PRO A 173 -13.63 -4.51 6.24
N MET A 174 -13.08 -3.38 6.66
CA MET A 174 -11.94 -2.76 5.98
C MET A 174 -10.65 -3.51 6.30
N HIS A 175 -9.91 -3.93 5.27
CA HIS A 175 -8.61 -4.56 5.45
C HIS A 175 -7.51 -3.52 5.58
N MET A 176 -6.53 -3.80 6.46
CA MET A 176 -5.49 -2.85 6.85
C MET A 176 -4.10 -3.46 6.78
N THR A 177 -3.13 -2.67 6.28
CA THR A 177 -1.71 -2.99 6.36
C THR A 177 -1.16 -2.58 7.73
N ILE A 178 -1.50 -3.36 8.75
CA ILE A 178 -1.09 -3.18 10.15
C ILE A 178 -0.56 -4.51 10.67
N LYS A 179 0.52 -4.49 11.44
CA LYS A 179 1.07 -5.63 12.15
C LYS A 179 1.43 -5.23 13.57
N ASP A 180 0.97 -6.01 14.55
CA ASP A 180 1.29 -5.83 15.98
C ASP A 180 1.09 -4.38 16.45
N GLY A 181 -0.02 -3.75 16.05
CA GLY A 181 -0.35 -2.37 16.39
C GLY A 181 0.45 -1.30 15.65
N SER A 182 1.32 -1.69 14.71
CA SER A 182 2.16 -0.78 13.94
C SER A 182 1.83 -0.84 12.44
N ARG A 183 2.08 0.28 11.74
CA ARG A 183 1.98 0.35 10.27
C ARG A 183 2.91 -0.66 9.61
N ALA A 184 2.40 -1.50 8.74
CA ALA A 184 3.18 -2.40 7.87
C ALA A 184 3.55 -1.69 6.56
N SER A 185 4.42 -0.66 6.63
CA SER A 185 4.95 0.00 5.44
C SER A 185 5.89 -0.92 4.66
N THR A 186 6.14 -0.62 3.38
CA THR A 186 7.12 -1.37 2.60
C THR A 186 8.56 -1.14 3.06
N ALA A 187 8.85 -0.05 3.77
CA ALA A 187 10.12 0.12 4.46
C ALA A 187 10.28 -0.94 5.56
N LEU A 188 9.27 -1.12 6.40
CA LEU A 188 9.29 -2.09 7.47
C LEU A 188 9.27 -3.53 6.96
N THR A 189 8.45 -3.83 5.95
CA THR A 189 8.16 -5.21 5.54
C THR A 189 9.13 -5.75 4.48
N TYR A 190 9.65 -4.91 3.60
CA TYR A 190 10.57 -5.32 2.53
C TYR A 190 12.00 -4.84 2.72
N LEU A 191 12.21 -3.62 3.24
CA LEU A 191 13.53 -3.02 3.29
C LEU A 191 14.27 -3.35 4.59
N ASP A 192 13.61 -3.23 5.74
CA ASP A 192 14.24 -3.50 7.04
C ASP A 192 14.85 -4.90 7.15
N PRO A 193 14.19 -5.98 6.67
CA PRO A 193 14.76 -7.32 6.73
C PRO A 193 16.04 -7.52 5.92
N ILE A 194 16.31 -6.66 4.93
CA ILE A 194 17.44 -6.80 4.00
C ILE A 194 18.54 -5.76 4.16
N LYS A 195 18.43 -4.83 5.11
CA LYS A 195 19.41 -3.75 5.34
C LYS A 195 20.83 -4.26 5.59
N HIS A 196 20.96 -5.52 6.03
CA HIS A 196 22.25 -6.17 6.28
C HIS A 196 22.92 -6.73 5.02
N ARG A 197 22.22 -6.77 3.87
CA ARG A 197 22.77 -7.30 2.62
C ARG A 197 23.91 -6.41 2.10
N THR A 198 25.06 -6.99 1.82
CA THR A 198 26.27 -6.25 1.37
C THR A 198 26.16 -5.69 -0.03
N ASN A 199 25.25 -6.22 -0.85
CA ASN A 199 24.96 -5.79 -2.21
C ASN A 199 23.86 -4.73 -2.29
N LEU A 200 23.37 -4.19 -1.15
CA LEU A 200 22.40 -3.11 -1.05
C LEU A 200 23.04 -1.86 -0.43
N THR A 201 22.95 -0.75 -1.14
CA THR A 201 23.30 0.58 -0.61
C THR A 201 22.04 1.45 -0.56
N ILE A 202 21.75 2.05 0.59
CA ILE A 202 20.59 2.95 0.78
C ILE A 202 21.12 4.35 1.07
N VAL A 203 20.76 5.33 0.24
CA VAL A 203 21.10 6.73 0.44
C VAL A 203 19.82 7.54 0.60
N THR A 204 19.66 8.17 1.74
CA THR A 204 18.55 9.09 2.05
C THR A 204 18.97 10.53 1.80
N HIS A 205 17.99 11.45 1.74
CA HIS A 205 18.21 12.86 1.42
C HIS A 205 18.84 13.08 0.03
N ALA A 206 18.59 12.16 -0.90
CA ALA A 206 19.11 12.15 -2.26
C ALA A 206 17.98 12.39 -3.27
N LEU A 207 17.82 13.65 -3.68
CA LEU A 207 16.84 14.00 -4.72
C LEU A 207 17.39 13.65 -6.11
N VAL A 208 16.68 12.79 -6.81
CA VAL A 208 16.97 12.47 -8.22
C VAL A 208 16.28 13.50 -9.11
N HIS A 209 17.05 14.27 -9.87
CA HIS A 209 16.51 15.27 -10.79
C HIS A 209 16.19 14.67 -12.16
N LYS A 210 17.09 13.82 -12.68
CA LYS A 210 16.92 13.16 -13.99
C LYS A 210 17.82 11.94 -14.11
N VAL A 211 17.45 11.04 -15.02
CA VAL A 211 18.32 9.97 -15.51
C VAL A 211 19.11 10.52 -16.71
N LEU A 212 20.42 10.29 -16.72
CA LEU A 212 21.29 10.61 -17.84
C LEU A 212 21.50 9.31 -18.64
N LEU A 213 21.08 9.30 -19.90
CA LEU A 213 21.23 8.19 -20.85
C LEU A 213 22.35 8.50 -21.83
#